data_be62b633d6db8bedfe5b4f177e2d4387
#
_entry.id   be62b633d6db8bedfe5b4f177e2d4387
#
_cell.length_a   1.000
_cell.length_b   1.000
_cell.length_c   1.000
_cell.angle_alpha   90.00
_cell.angle_beta   90.00
_cell.angle_gamma   90.00
#
_symmetry.space_group_name_H-M   'P 1'
#
loop_
_entity.id
_entity.type
_entity.pdbx_description
1 polymer ?
#
loop_
_entity_poly.entity_id
_entity_poly.type
_entity_poly.pdbx_seq_one_letter_code
_entity_poly.pdbx_strand_id
1 'polypeptide(L)'
;MLTLRRPDPETRIELMPLIDVIFLILTFFIYAMVLMVRVDLVPMELHSFETGQPAEPAPAATISIDLAGKIFLDRQEVALSELAAEVRERKILDPATVIYLAVADGNGTTDRAPILQDVWDRLRPTGLTINLVGRPSDAPAGAREMTTPTPVAPTS
;
A
#
# COMPACT_ATOMS: atom_id res chain seq x y z
N MET A 1 -76.79 20.70 -23.43
CA MET A 1 -75.51 21.09 -22.81
C MET A 1 -74.79 19.83 -22.40
N LEU A 2 -73.77 19.46 -23.13
CA LEU A 2 -72.92 18.29 -22.82
C LEU A 2 -71.80 18.73 -21.91
N THR A 3 -71.83 18.32 -20.62
CA THR A 3 -70.75 18.54 -19.65
C THR A 3 -69.70 17.46 -19.84
N LEU A 4 -68.57 17.81 -20.42
CA LEU A 4 -67.36 16.98 -20.49
C LEU A 4 -66.76 16.86 -19.10
N ARG A 5 -66.92 15.70 -18.46
CA ARG A 5 -66.24 15.36 -17.21
C ARG A 5 -64.80 15.07 -17.55
N ARG A 6 -63.88 15.98 -17.19
CA ARG A 6 -62.44 15.71 -17.25
C ARG A 6 -62.14 14.65 -16.20
N PRO A 7 -61.48 13.52 -16.57
CA PRO A 7 -60.92 12.63 -15.56
C PRO A 7 -59.80 13.37 -14.81
N ASP A 8 -59.83 13.31 -13.48
CA ASP A 8 -58.73 13.77 -12.65
C ASP A 8 -57.48 12.94 -12.98
N PRO A 9 -56.34 13.59 -13.27
CA PRO A 9 -55.10 12.85 -13.45
C PRO A 9 -54.67 12.27 -12.08
N GLU A 10 -54.94 10.99 -11.88
CA GLU A 10 -54.32 10.26 -10.76
C GLU A 10 -52.81 10.32 -10.94
N THR A 11 -52.16 11.13 -10.12
CA THR A 11 -50.71 11.22 -10.07
C THR A 11 -50.20 9.94 -9.44
N ARG A 12 -49.96 8.89 -10.26
CA ARG A 12 -49.29 7.66 -9.83
C ARG A 12 -47.81 7.97 -9.73
N ILE A 13 -47.29 8.02 -8.52
CA ILE A 13 -45.87 8.09 -8.28
C ILE A 13 -45.31 6.70 -8.60
N GLU A 14 -44.61 6.57 -9.71
CA GLU A 14 -43.91 5.34 -10.07
C GLU A 14 -42.64 5.23 -9.20
N LEU A 15 -42.69 4.35 -8.21
CA LEU A 15 -41.55 4.12 -7.29
C LEU A 15 -40.46 3.24 -7.93
N MET A 16 -40.77 2.52 -9.01
CA MET A 16 -39.79 1.63 -9.67
C MET A 16 -38.53 2.35 -10.15
N PRO A 17 -38.60 3.49 -10.87
CA PRO A 17 -37.39 4.22 -11.28
C PRO A 17 -36.57 4.74 -10.10
N LEU A 18 -37.22 5.07 -8.99
CA LEU A 18 -36.53 5.55 -7.79
C LEU A 18 -35.73 4.44 -7.11
N ILE A 19 -36.31 3.23 -7.04
CA ILE A 19 -35.63 2.06 -6.47
C ILE A 19 -34.43 1.68 -7.33
N ASP A 20 -34.50 1.74 -8.65
CA ASP A 20 -33.40 1.43 -9.56
C ASP A 20 -32.23 2.39 -9.37
N VAL A 21 -32.50 3.70 -9.27
CA VAL A 21 -31.46 4.71 -9.01
C VAL A 21 -30.78 4.46 -7.66
N ILE A 22 -31.55 4.16 -6.61
CA ILE A 22 -30.99 3.86 -5.28
C ILE A 22 -30.12 2.60 -5.34
N PHE A 23 -30.57 1.56 -6.03
CA PHE A 23 -29.84 0.31 -6.21
C PHE A 23 -28.52 0.53 -6.99
N LEU A 24 -28.56 1.34 -8.07
CA LEU A 24 -27.37 1.72 -8.84
C LEU A 24 -26.34 2.45 -7.98
N ILE A 25 -26.80 3.44 -7.21
CA ILE A 25 -25.92 4.19 -6.31
C ILE A 25 -25.31 3.27 -5.24
N LEU A 26 -26.12 2.41 -4.63
CA LEU A 26 -25.66 1.45 -3.63
C LEU A 26 -24.61 0.50 -4.21
N THR A 27 -24.88 -0.07 -5.38
CA THR A 27 -23.95 -0.97 -6.07
C THR A 27 -22.64 -0.25 -6.43
N PHE A 28 -22.73 0.99 -6.88
CA PHE A 28 -21.55 1.81 -7.16
C PHE A 28 -20.69 2.03 -5.90
N PHE A 29 -21.31 2.38 -4.77
CA PHE A 29 -20.57 2.57 -3.51
C PHE A 29 -19.94 1.27 -3.00
N ILE A 30 -20.64 0.14 -3.08
CA ILE A 30 -20.09 -1.17 -2.71
C ILE A 30 -18.88 -1.50 -3.60
N TYR A 31 -19.01 -1.30 -4.91
CA TYR A 31 -17.93 -1.56 -5.86
C TYR A 31 -16.74 -0.63 -5.64
N ALA A 32 -16.97 0.66 -5.42
CA ALA A 32 -15.93 1.63 -5.09
C ALA A 32 -15.21 1.27 -3.78
N MET A 33 -15.93 0.78 -2.77
CA MET A 33 -15.34 0.34 -1.50
C MET A 33 -14.47 -0.91 -1.68
N VAL A 34 -14.88 -1.87 -2.48
CA VAL A 34 -14.11 -3.10 -2.78
C VAL A 34 -12.85 -2.79 -3.58
N LEU A 35 -12.91 -1.82 -4.50
CA LEU A 35 -11.75 -1.42 -5.31
C LEU A 35 -10.73 -0.57 -4.55
N MET A 36 -11.07 -0.08 -3.37
CA MET A 36 -10.19 0.76 -2.58
C MET A 36 -9.16 -0.10 -1.84
N VAL A 37 -8.10 -0.51 -2.54
CA VAL A 37 -6.93 -1.13 -1.91
C VAL A 37 -6.22 -0.06 -1.07
N ARG A 38 -6.17 -0.28 0.24
CA ARG A 38 -5.44 0.58 1.17
C ARG A 38 -4.10 -0.05 1.51
N VAL A 39 -3.04 0.67 1.24
CA VAL A 39 -1.73 0.40 1.83
C VAL A 39 -1.66 1.26 3.11
N ASP A 40 -1.78 0.61 4.25
CA ASP A 40 -1.76 1.30 5.55
C ASP A 40 -0.31 1.52 6.00
N LEU A 41 0.26 2.64 5.58
CA LEU A 41 1.57 3.10 6.03
C LEU A 41 1.43 4.00 7.26
N VAL A 42 2.36 3.88 8.19
CA VAL A 42 2.57 4.92 9.21
C VAL A 42 2.93 6.21 8.47
N PRO A 43 2.35 7.38 8.82
CA PRO A 43 2.68 8.64 8.17
C PRO A 43 4.16 8.97 8.41
N MET A 44 4.99 8.66 7.44
CA MET A 44 6.43 8.89 7.45
C MET A 44 6.92 9.23 6.04
N GLU A 45 8.04 9.91 5.94
CA GLU A 45 8.72 10.06 4.66
C GLU A 45 9.40 8.74 4.29
N LEU A 46 9.16 8.28 3.06
CA LEU A 46 9.72 7.03 2.55
C LEU A 46 11.04 7.29 1.83
N HIS A 47 11.96 6.35 1.96
CA HIS A 47 13.20 6.37 1.18
C HIS A 47 12.91 6.27 -0.31
N SER A 48 13.66 7.02 -1.14
CA SER A 48 13.49 7.00 -2.59
C SER A 48 14.27 5.87 -3.25
N PHE A 49 13.65 5.18 -4.21
CA PHE A 49 14.27 4.13 -5.01
C PHE A 49 14.23 4.48 -6.49
N GLU A 50 15.32 4.21 -7.23
CA GLU A 50 15.44 4.51 -8.66
C GLU A 50 14.62 3.54 -9.55
N THR A 51 14.27 2.36 -9.04
CA THR A 51 13.64 1.27 -9.82
C THR A 51 12.33 0.79 -9.21
N GLY A 52 11.52 1.71 -8.68
CA GLY A 52 10.20 1.36 -8.12
C GLY A 52 9.18 1.06 -9.22
N GLN A 53 8.36 0.03 -9.02
CA GLN A 53 7.16 -0.24 -9.82
C GLN A 53 5.92 0.16 -9.01
N PRO A 54 4.82 0.59 -9.66
CA PRO A 54 3.56 0.82 -8.99
C PRO A 54 3.09 -0.45 -8.26
N ALA A 55 2.54 -0.28 -7.05
CA ALA A 55 1.96 -1.39 -6.31
C ALA A 55 0.75 -1.96 -7.05
N GLU A 56 0.66 -3.28 -7.15
CA GLU A 56 -0.50 -3.95 -7.71
C GLU A 56 -1.71 -3.84 -6.76
N PRO A 57 -2.94 -3.74 -7.29
CA PRO A 57 -4.16 -3.72 -6.48
C PRO A 57 -4.41 -5.13 -5.90
N ALA A 58 -3.86 -5.41 -4.74
CA ALA A 58 -4.05 -6.65 -3.99
C ALA A 58 -4.23 -6.33 -2.50
N PRO A 59 -4.85 -7.21 -1.70
CA PRO A 59 -4.80 -7.10 -0.27
C PRO A 59 -3.37 -6.98 0.19
N ALA A 60 -3.06 -6.00 1.03
CA ALA A 60 -1.70 -5.70 1.42
C ALA A 60 -1.55 -5.67 2.94
N ALA A 61 -0.49 -6.28 3.45
CA ALA A 61 -0.02 -6.06 4.81
C ALA A 61 1.29 -5.29 4.77
N THR A 62 1.38 -4.20 5.51
CA THR A 62 2.52 -3.29 5.44
C THR A 62 3.31 -3.31 6.73
N ILE A 63 4.58 -3.68 6.62
CA ILE A 63 5.56 -3.56 7.70
C ILE A 63 6.24 -2.21 7.53
N SER A 64 6.25 -1.40 8.57
CA SER A 64 6.86 -0.07 8.56
C SER A 64 7.90 0.05 9.68
N ILE A 65 9.07 0.61 9.36
CA ILE A 65 10.12 0.93 10.35
C ILE A 65 10.19 2.45 10.43
N ASP A 66 9.90 3.02 11.61
CA ASP A 66 9.91 4.47 11.82
C ASP A 66 11.33 5.04 12.06
N LEU A 67 11.42 6.35 12.27
CA LEU A 67 12.69 7.06 12.55
C LEU A 67 13.35 6.65 13.88
N ALA A 68 12.57 6.12 14.83
CA ALA A 68 13.06 5.63 16.11
C ALA A 68 13.45 4.15 16.06
N GLY A 69 13.24 3.47 14.92
CA GLY A 69 13.51 2.03 14.75
C GLY A 69 12.39 1.14 15.26
N LYS A 70 11.20 1.67 15.56
CA LYS A 70 10.05 0.88 15.93
C LYS A 70 9.44 0.21 14.69
N ILE A 71 8.95 -1.01 14.88
CA ILE A 71 8.35 -1.83 13.83
C ILE A 71 6.84 -1.80 13.98
N PHE A 72 6.16 -1.54 12.89
CA PHE A 72 4.70 -1.53 12.81
C PHE A 72 4.22 -2.51 11.75
N LEU A 73 3.14 -3.24 12.02
CA LEU A 73 2.38 -4.00 11.05
C LEU A 73 1.00 -3.36 10.93
N ASP A 74 0.64 -2.84 9.76
CA ASP A 74 -0.62 -2.13 9.51
C ASP A 74 -0.94 -1.07 10.57
N ARG A 75 0.05 -0.25 10.97
CA ARG A 75 -0.02 0.80 12.01
C ARG A 75 -0.06 0.33 13.45
N GLN A 76 -0.02 -0.97 13.73
CA GLN A 76 0.11 -1.50 15.08
C GLN A 76 1.58 -1.76 15.37
N GLU A 77 2.08 -1.27 16.51
CA GLU A 77 3.45 -1.56 16.93
C GLU A 77 3.57 -3.04 17.27
N VAL A 78 4.54 -3.72 16.67
CA VAL A 78 4.79 -5.15 16.81
C VAL A 78 6.23 -5.40 17.20
N ALA A 79 6.45 -6.29 18.15
CA ALA A 79 7.80 -6.71 18.51
C ALA A 79 8.43 -7.56 17.38
N LEU A 80 9.74 -7.40 17.13
CA LEU A 80 10.46 -8.18 16.12
C LEU A 80 10.28 -9.70 16.30
N SER A 81 10.16 -10.17 17.56
CA SER A 81 9.94 -11.59 17.89
C SER A 81 8.60 -12.13 17.38
N GLU A 82 7.57 -11.30 17.35
CA GLU A 82 6.19 -11.65 17.00
C GLU A 82 5.87 -11.40 15.54
N LEU A 83 6.65 -10.54 14.88
CA LEU A 83 6.42 -10.10 13.50
C LEU A 83 6.19 -11.26 12.53
N ALA A 84 7.00 -12.33 12.61
CA ALA A 84 6.87 -13.45 11.68
C ALA A 84 5.57 -14.25 11.89
N ALA A 85 5.06 -14.33 13.13
CA ALA A 85 3.81 -15.00 13.45
C ALA A 85 2.62 -14.17 12.94
N GLU A 86 2.60 -12.88 13.21
CA GLU A 86 1.59 -11.94 12.76
C GLU A 86 1.47 -11.89 11.21
N VAL A 87 2.60 -11.82 10.53
CA VAL A 87 2.64 -11.82 9.06
C VAL A 87 2.12 -13.13 8.48
N ARG A 88 2.45 -14.27 9.10
CA ARG A 88 1.90 -15.57 8.67
C ARG A 88 0.40 -15.66 8.89
N GLU A 89 -0.10 -15.17 10.00
CA GLU A 89 -1.54 -15.16 10.28
C GLU A 89 -2.30 -14.36 9.22
N ARG A 90 -1.80 -13.17 8.83
CA ARG A 90 -2.38 -12.37 7.73
C ARG A 90 -2.40 -13.14 6.41
N LYS A 91 -1.33 -13.86 6.10
CA LYS A 91 -1.23 -14.67 4.89
C LYS A 91 -2.14 -15.90 4.91
N ILE A 92 -2.43 -16.47 6.10
CA ILE A 92 -3.39 -17.57 6.27
C ILE A 92 -4.82 -17.07 6.06
N LEU A 93 -5.14 -15.88 6.60
CA LEU A 93 -6.46 -15.26 6.45
C LEU A 93 -6.74 -14.91 4.99
N ASP A 94 -5.76 -14.39 4.27
CA ASP A 94 -5.87 -14.10 2.85
C ASP A 94 -4.56 -14.48 2.12
N PRO A 95 -4.55 -15.61 1.40
CA PRO A 95 -3.39 -16.07 0.63
C PRO A 95 -2.92 -15.11 -0.47
N ALA A 96 -3.81 -14.22 -0.95
CA ALA A 96 -3.47 -13.21 -1.94
C ALA A 96 -2.76 -11.99 -1.35
N THR A 97 -2.70 -11.86 -0.01
CA THR A 97 -2.06 -10.71 0.65
C THR A 97 -0.61 -10.54 0.22
N VAL A 98 -0.27 -9.36 -0.26
CA VAL A 98 1.10 -8.95 -0.60
C VAL A 98 1.73 -8.26 0.61
N ILE A 99 2.98 -8.63 0.93
CA ILE A 99 3.71 -8.04 2.04
C ILE A 99 4.58 -6.90 1.51
N TYR A 100 4.38 -5.71 2.07
CA TYR A 100 5.19 -4.55 1.79
C TYR A 100 6.06 -4.19 3.00
N LEU A 101 7.29 -3.77 2.73
CA LEU A 101 8.22 -3.28 3.75
C LEU A 101 8.60 -1.84 3.41
N ALA A 102 8.30 -0.93 4.32
CA ALA A 102 8.59 0.48 4.22
C ALA A 102 9.55 0.91 5.32
N VAL A 103 10.55 1.70 4.97
CA VAL A 103 11.51 2.27 5.92
C VAL A 103 11.41 3.78 5.87
N ALA A 104 11.28 4.43 7.03
CA ALA A 104 11.28 5.87 7.13
C ALA A 104 12.60 6.45 6.61
N ASP A 105 12.53 7.50 5.80
CA ASP A 105 13.67 8.29 5.37
C ASP A 105 13.91 9.48 6.33
N GLY A 106 15.14 9.96 6.40
CA GLY A 106 15.51 11.12 7.18
C GLY A 106 16.52 10.82 8.30
N ASN A 107 16.98 11.89 8.95
CA ASN A 107 17.97 11.84 10.02
C ASN A 107 17.29 11.47 11.36
N GLY A 108 17.04 10.19 11.56
CA GLY A 108 16.59 9.64 12.85
C GLY A 108 17.76 9.52 13.84
N THR A 109 17.43 9.35 15.12
CA THR A 109 18.42 9.12 16.20
C THR A 109 18.98 7.68 16.17
N THR A 110 18.34 6.78 15.42
CA THR A 110 18.65 5.35 15.38
C THR A 110 19.05 4.94 13.97
N ASP A 111 20.14 4.19 13.85
CA ASP A 111 20.49 3.52 12.59
C ASP A 111 19.48 2.40 12.31
N ARG A 112 18.75 2.52 11.21
CA ARG A 112 17.70 1.57 10.82
C ARG A 112 18.21 0.40 9.97
N ALA A 113 19.46 0.48 9.48
CA ALA A 113 20.00 -0.59 8.64
C ALA A 113 20.11 -1.93 9.38
N PRO A 114 20.58 -1.99 10.63
CA PRO A 114 20.56 -3.24 11.41
C PRO A 114 19.14 -3.77 11.64
N ILE A 115 18.19 -2.87 11.96
CA ILE A 115 16.80 -3.24 12.21
C ILE A 115 16.14 -3.79 10.95
N LEU A 116 16.39 -3.17 9.80
CA LEU A 116 15.94 -3.67 8.51
C LEU A 116 16.49 -5.07 8.23
N GLN A 117 17.77 -5.29 8.52
CA GLN A 117 18.40 -6.60 8.35
C GLN A 117 17.78 -7.64 9.29
N ASP A 118 17.55 -7.30 10.55
CA ASP A 118 16.91 -8.19 11.53
C ASP A 118 15.48 -8.55 11.10
N VAL A 119 14.70 -7.59 10.62
CA VAL A 119 13.36 -7.81 10.06
C VAL A 119 13.44 -8.74 8.85
N TRP A 120 14.37 -8.49 7.94
CA TRP A 120 14.56 -9.31 6.75
C TRP A 120 14.94 -10.76 7.11
N ASP A 121 15.89 -10.95 8.01
CA ASP A 121 16.34 -12.27 8.44
C ASP A 121 15.24 -13.04 9.18
N ARG A 122 14.38 -12.31 9.93
CA ARG A 122 13.26 -12.92 10.62
C ARG A 122 12.15 -13.38 9.67
N LEU A 123 11.94 -12.65 8.59
CA LEU A 123 10.88 -12.94 7.61
C LEU A 123 11.35 -13.93 6.53
N ARG A 124 12.63 -13.98 6.21
CA ARG A 124 13.21 -14.87 5.18
C ARG A 124 12.81 -16.34 5.34
N PRO A 125 12.83 -16.95 6.55
CA PRO A 125 12.43 -18.35 6.71
C PRO A 125 10.94 -18.60 6.47
N THR A 126 10.11 -17.56 6.39
CA THR A 126 8.68 -17.71 6.11
C THR A 126 8.41 -18.05 4.65
N GLY A 127 9.38 -17.85 3.75
CA GLY A 127 9.23 -18.07 2.30
C GLY A 127 8.28 -17.06 1.60
N LEU A 128 7.89 -15.99 2.29
CA LEU A 128 6.99 -14.97 1.75
C LEU A 128 7.76 -13.99 0.86
N THR A 129 7.12 -13.55 -0.22
CA THR A 129 7.65 -12.47 -1.05
C THR A 129 7.40 -11.15 -0.36
N ILE A 130 8.48 -10.40 -0.11
CA ILE A 130 8.44 -9.07 0.52
C ILE A 130 8.82 -8.04 -0.52
N ASN A 131 7.97 -7.05 -0.72
CA ASN A 131 8.20 -5.95 -1.63
C ASN A 131 8.64 -4.71 -0.85
N LEU A 132 9.77 -4.13 -1.21
CA LEU A 132 10.24 -2.90 -0.60
C LEU A 132 9.49 -1.71 -1.20
N VAL A 133 8.97 -0.83 -0.35
CA VAL A 133 8.21 0.37 -0.74
C VAL A 133 9.02 1.61 -0.47
N GLY A 134 9.09 2.50 -1.47
CA GLY A 134 9.75 3.79 -1.36
C GLY A 134 9.20 4.78 -2.36
N ARG A 135 9.69 6.01 -2.31
CA ARG A 135 9.40 7.03 -3.33
C ARG A 135 10.23 6.78 -4.60
N PRO A 136 9.70 7.07 -5.82
CA PRO A 136 10.55 7.17 -7.00
C PRO A 136 11.62 8.25 -6.77
N SER A 137 12.86 7.99 -7.15
CA SER A 137 13.88 9.03 -7.11
C SER A 137 13.64 10.02 -8.25
N ASP A 138 13.64 11.31 -7.96
CA ASP A 138 13.57 12.38 -8.98
C ASP A 138 14.91 12.55 -9.72
N ALA A 139 15.92 11.71 -9.46
CA ALA A 139 17.18 11.74 -10.15
C ALA A 139 17.00 11.22 -11.59
N PRO A 140 17.43 12.01 -12.60
CA PRO A 140 17.38 11.55 -13.99
C PRO A 140 18.22 10.28 -14.13
N ALA A 141 17.62 9.24 -14.71
CA ALA A 141 18.29 7.98 -15.01
C ALA A 141 19.43 8.24 -16.03
N GLY A 142 20.62 8.59 -15.55
CA GLY A 142 21.74 8.91 -16.44
C GLY A 142 23.01 9.42 -15.73
N ALA A 143 22.97 9.77 -14.47
CA ALA A 143 24.16 10.29 -13.77
C ALA A 143 24.92 9.21 -12.98
N ARG A 144 25.12 8.04 -13.57
CA ARG A 144 26.23 7.17 -13.15
C ARG A 144 27.41 7.48 -14.01
N GLU A 145 28.13 8.53 -13.66
CA GLU A 145 29.52 8.70 -14.08
C GLU A 145 30.28 7.49 -13.52
N MET A 146 30.61 6.56 -14.41
CA MET A 146 31.54 5.48 -14.13
C MET A 146 32.87 6.12 -13.81
N THR A 147 33.16 6.30 -12.52
CA THR A 147 34.51 6.55 -12.04
C THR A 147 35.29 5.26 -12.34
N THR A 148 35.88 5.21 -13.51
CA THR A 148 36.91 4.23 -13.83
C THR A 148 38.05 4.38 -12.82
N PRO A 149 38.41 3.31 -12.10
CA PRO A 149 39.58 3.41 -11.23
C PRO A 149 40.82 3.65 -12.09
N THR A 150 41.49 4.77 -11.82
CA THR A 150 42.77 5.08 -12.44
C THR A 150 43.76 3.96 -12.15
N PRO A 151 44.38 3.33 -13.18
CA PRO A 151 45.38 2.29 -12.93
C PRO A 151 46.59 2.93 -12.23
N VAL A 152 46.91 2.40 -11.05
CA VAL A 152 48.15 2.75 -10.32
C VAL A 152 49.31 2.23 -11.16
N ALA A 153 50.17 3.16 -11.61
CA ALA A 153 51.41 2.85 -12.32
C ALA A 153 52.39 2.12 -11.38
N PRO A 154 53.09 1.07 -11.83
CA PRO A 154 54.11 0.40 -11.02
C PRO A 154 55.31 1.35 -10.88
N THR A 155 55.70 1.67 -9.66
CA THR A 155 56.99 2.32 -9.35
C THR A 155 58.11 1.30 -9.54
N SER A 156 59.03 1.70 -10.41
CA SER A 156 60.35 1.05 -10.61
C SER A 156 61.26 1.25 -9.42
#